data_d329a81bfc14fbfa846eb2ad5a577f8b
#
_entry.id   d329a81bfc14fbfa846eb2ad5a577f8b
#
_cell.length_a   1.000
_cell.length_b   1.000
_cell.length_c   1.000
_cell.angle_alpha   90.00
_cell.angle_beta   90.00
_cell.angle_gamma   90.00
#
_symmetry.space_group_name_H-M   'P 1'
#
loop_
_entity.id
_entity.type
_entity.pdbx_description
1 polymer ?
#
loop_
_entity_poly.entity_id
_entity_poly.type
_entity_poly.pdbx_seq_one_letter_code
_entity_poly.pdbx_strand_id
1 'polypeptide(L)'
;MRKFKKALALLLAAALTLVMLTACSGGEGGPSGTDLFLEKVNGLRTGEYGATNLIVRDRVLDRRASAALSTTYQKLLDDTLTAADWNNYCKQEVNKGIIKTDHGYARVVYVDVYKVPVIRYMNGNYDLSTFLKTSAKDKLGVLNADYVGIATTISDLEVHVVTVFAVAC
;
A
#
# COMPACT_ATOMS: atom_id res chain seq x y z
N MET A 1 30.99 11.01 -16.62
CA MET A 1 30.41 10.10 -15.57
C MET A 1 28.96 10.46 -15.16
N ARG A 2 28.56 11.74 -15.05
CA ARG A 2 27.14 12.12 -14.70
C ARG A 2 26.09 11.66 -15.71
N LYS A 3 26.40 11.66 -17.02
CA LYS A 3 25.45 11.23 -18.07
C LYS A 3 25.19 9.73 -18.08
N PHE A 4 26.19 8.92 -17.71
CA PHE A 4 26.06 7.45 -17.63
C PHE A 4 25.16 7.01 -16.46
N LYS A 5 25.25 7.70 -15.32
CA LYS A 5 24.38 7.42 -14.15
C LYS A 5 22.90 7.74 -14.43
N LYS A 6 22.62 8.82 -15.21
CA LYS A 6 21.26 9.17 -15.62
C LYS A 6 20.68 8.16 -16.62
N ALA A 7 21.49 7.67 -17.56
CA ALA A 7 21.05 6.66 -18.54
C ALA A 7 20.79 5.30 -17.87
N LEU A 8 21.61 4.90 -16.89
CA LEU A 8 21.41 3.68 -16.12
C LEU A 8 20.15 3.74 -15.25
N ALA A 9 19.89 4.89 -14.61
CA ALA A 9 18.69 5.11 -13.83
C ALA A 9 17.42 5.09 -14.69
N LEU A 10 17.45 5.65 -15.90
CA LEU A 10 16.34 5.61 -16.86
C LEU A 10 16.08 4.19 -17.38
N LEU A 11 17.12 3.40 -17.64
CA LEU A 11 16.98 2.00 -18.05
C LEU A 11 16.43 1.12 -16.95
N LEU A 12 16.85 1.33 -15.70
CA LEU A 12 16.30 0.63 -14.53
C LEU A 12 14.83 1.03 -14.27
N ALA A 13 14.50 2.32 -14.38
CA ALA A 13 13.12 2.78 -14.24
C ALA A 13 12.21 2.21 -15.34
N ALA A 14 12.68 2.17 -16.59
CA ALA A 14 11.91 1.58 -17.70
C ALA A 14 11.72 0.08 -17.56
N ALA A 15 12.72 -0.67 -17.08
CA ALA A 15 12.61 -2.10 -16.82
C ALA A 15 11.65 -2.40 -15.65
N LEU A 16 11.67 -1.58 -14.61
CA LEU A 16 10.78 -1.72 -13.44
C LEU A 16 9.33 -1.31 -13.76
N THR A 17 9.10 -0.31 -14.60
CA THR A 17 7.75 0.03 -15.09
C THR A 17 7.16 -1.06 -15.98
N LEU A 18 7.98 -1.77 -16.76
CA LEU A 18 7.51 -2.90 -17.57
C LEU A 18 7.06 -4.08 -16.67
N VAL A 19 7.78 -4.36 -15.59
CA VAL A 19 7.41 -5.41 -14.62
C VAL A 19 6.13 -5.05 -13.88
N MET A 20 5.88 -3.76 -13.60
CA MET A 20 4.63 -3.33 -12.94
C MET A 20 3.41 -3.33 -13.88
N LEU A 21 3.59 -3.09 -15.18
CA LEU A 21 2.52 -3.17 -16.17
C LEU A 21 2.09 -4.62 -16.46
N THR A 22 2.99 -5.58 -16.34
CA THR A 22 2.64 -7.01 -16.50
C THR A 22 1.94 -7.59 -15.26
N ALA A 23 2.07 -6.97 -14.10
CA ALA A 23 1.34 -7.38 -12.90
C ALA A 23 -0.17 -7.05 -12.96
N CYS A 24 -0.62 -6.26 -13.95
CA CYS A 24 -2.04 -5.96 -14.19
C CYS A 24 -2.72 -6.85 -15.25
N SER A 25 -1.98 -7.68 -15.99
CA SER A 25 -2.57 -8.62 -16.95
C SER A 25 -2.35 -10.04 -16.45
N GLY A 26 -3.46 -10.75 -16.20
CA GLY A 26 -3.48 -12.13 -15.73
C GLY A 26 -2.71 -13.08 -16.66
N GLY A 27 -1.46 -13.30 -16.37
CA GLY A 27 -0.60 -14.32 -16.94
C GLY A 27 0.06 -15.11 -15.82
N GLU A 28 0.25 -16.39 -16.01
CA GLU A 28 0.88 -17.36 -15.09
C GLU A 28 2.29 -16.92 -14.65
N GLY A 29 2.36 -15.96 -13.74
CA GLY A 29 3.56 -15.50 -13.07
C GLY A 29 3.32 -15.62 -11.56
N GLY A 30 4.37 -15.92 -10.79
CA GLY A 30 4.30 -15.98 -9.34
C GLY A 30 3.67 -14.74 -8.69
N PRO A 31 3.34 -14.78 -7.40
CA PRO A 31 2.61 -13.71 -6.71
C PRO A 31 3.32 -12.36 -6.91
N SER A 32 2.57 -11.32 -7.22
CA SER A 32 3.11 -9.97 -7.35
C SER A 32 3.63 -9.48 -5.99
N GLY A 33 4.53 -8.49 -5.98
CA GLY A 33 4.98 -7.88 -4.72
C GLY A 33 3.81 -7.38 -3.86
N THR A 34 2.72 -6.94 -4.49
CA THR A 34 1.48 -6.53 -3.82
C THR A 34 0.73 -7.70 -3.19
N ASP A 35 0.70 -8.86 -3.85
CA ASP A 35 0.06 -10.06 -3.31
C ASP A 35 0.84 -10.61 -2.12
N LEU A 36 2.17 -10.63 -2.22
CA LEU A 36 3.05 -10.99 -1.10
C LEU A 36 2.88 -10.02 0.08
N PHE A 37 2.70 -8.73 -0.19
CA PHE A 37 2.42 -7.75 0.84
C PHE A 37 1.08 -8.04 1.55
N LEU A 38 0.03 -8.30 0.80
CA LEU A 38 -1.28 -8.63 1.33
C LEU A 38 -1.25 -9.93 2.15
N GLU A 39 -0.55 -10.96 1.66
CA GLU A 39 -0.35 -12.21 2.38
C GLU A 39 0.33 -11.99 3.73
N LYS A 40 1.39 -11.17 3.76
CA LYS A 40 2.08 -10.81 5.02
C LYS A 40 1.19 -10.01 5.98
N VAL A 41 0.41 -9.06 5.47
CA VAL A 41 -0.56 -8.30 6.30
C VAL A 41 -1.58 -9.26 6.92
N ASN A 42 -2.12 -10.19 6.13
CA ASN A 42 -3.06 -11.19 6.61
C ASN A 42 -2.40 -12.14 7.63
N GLY A 43 -1.18 -12.61 7.36
CA GLY A 43 -0.43 -13.46 8.28
C GLY A 43 -0.18 -12.78 9.64
N LEU A 44 0.20 -11.52 9.63
CA LEU A 44 0.39 -10.73 10.85
C LEU A 44 -0.92 -10.54 11.62
N ARG A 45 -2.00 -10.20 10.91
CA ARG A 45 -3.33 -10.01 11.53
C ARG A 45 -3.86 -11.29 12.20
N THR A 46 -3.81 -12.40 11.50
CA THR A 46 -4.35 -13.68 12.01
C THR A 46 -3.41 -14.35 13.00
N GLY A 47 -2.10 -14.32 12.76
CA GLY A 47 -1.11 -14.99 13.61
C GLY A 47 -0.79 -14.24 14.90
N GLU A 48 -0.42 -12.95 14.79
CA GLU A 48 0.03 -12.20 15.96
C GLU A 48 -1.09 -11.42 16.67
N TYR A 49 -2.13 -11.01 15.92
CA TYR A 49 -3.16 -10.13 16.45
C TYR A 49 -4.54 -10.78 16.60
N GLY A 50 -4.68 -12.07 16.24
CA GLY A 50 -5.89 -12.84 16.48
C GLY A 50 -7.10 -12.44 15.63
N ALA A 51 -6.89 -11.81 14.46
CA ALA A 51 -7.98 -11.54 13.52
C ALA A 51 -8.56 -12.87 12.99
N THR A 52 -9.87 -12.94 12.89
CA THR A 52 -10.58 -14.15 12.45
C THR A 52 -10.89 -14.19 10.95
N ASN A 53 -10.76 -13.04 10.28
CA ASN A 53 -11.02 -12.90 8.85
C ASN A 53 -9.74 -12.51 8.08
N LEU A 54 -9.68 -12.89 6.81
CA LEU A 54 -8.70 -12.39 5.87
C LEU A 54 -9.20 -11.07 5.27
N ILE A 55 -8.31 -10.10 5.09
CA ILE A 55 -8.60 -8.91 4.30
C ILE A 55 -8.58 -9.30 2.82
N VAL A 56 -9.57 -8.80 2.09
CA VAL A 56 -9.68 -8.96 0.64
C VAL A 56 -9.29 -7.65 -0.06
N ARG A 57 -8.54 -7.75 -1.15
CA ARG A 57 -8.20 -6.61 -1.98
C ARG A 57 -9.41 -6.11 -2.76
N ASP A 58 -9.58 -4.80 -2.83
CA ASP A 58 -10.69 -4.14 -3.52
C ASP A 58 -10.18 -3.08 -4.48
N ARG A 59 -10.63 -3.12 -5.74
CA ARG A 59 -10.17 -2.20 -6.81
C ARG A 59 -10.60 -0.76 -6.60
N VAL A 60 -11.73 -0.52 -5.95
CA VAL A 60 -12.17 0.85 -5.64
C VAL A 60 -11.24 1.45 -4.60
N LEU A 61 -10.85 0.65 -3.60
CA LEU A 61 -9.86 1.05 -2.60
C LEU A 61 -8.45 1.19 -3.20
N ASP A 62 -8.05 0.35 -4.17
CA ASP A 62 -6.78 0.53 -4.91
C ASP A 62 -6.72 1.91 -5.58
N ARG A 63 -7.81 2.34 -6.22
CA ARG A 63 -7.90 3.68 -6.83
C ARG A 63 -7.78 4.79 -5.79
N ARG A 64 -8.32 4.59 -4.58
CA ARG A 64 -8.17 5.55 -3.48
C ARG A 64 -6.74 5.60 -2.95
N ALA A 65 -6.10 4.45 -2.80
CA ALA A 65 -4.70 4.38 -2.44
C ALA A 65 -3.81 5.07 -3.50
N SER A 66 -4.11 4.87 -4.79
CA SER A 66 -3.42 5.53 -5.89
C SER A 66 -3.64 7.05 -5.89
N ALA A 67 -4.83 7.52 -5.57
CA ALA A 67 -5.13 8.94 -5.44
C ALA A 67 -4.37 9.57 -4.26
N ALA A 68 -4.29 8.86 -3.10
CA ALA A 68 -3.49 9.27 -1.96
C ALA A 68 -2.01 9.42 -2.35
N LEU A 69 -1.49 8.39 -3.02
CA LEU A 69 -0.12 8.37 -3.50
C LEU A 69 0.18 9.54 -4.44
N SER A 70 -0.69 9.78 -5.43
CA SER A 70 -0.53 10.89 -6.39
C SER A 70 -0.56 12.25 -5.71
N THR A 71 -1.44 12.45 -4.74
CA THR A 71 -1.57 13.72 -4.01
C THR A 71 -0.35 14.02 -3.15
N THR A 72 0.32 12.98 -2.65
CA THR A 72 1.47 13.10 -1.75
C THR A 72 2.80 12.81 -2.44
N TYR A 73 2.78 12.50 -3.74
CA TYR A 73 3.95 12.01 -4.47
C TYR A 73 5.15 12.95 -4.40
N GLN A 74 4.94 14.25 -4.58
CA GLN A 74 6.03 15.23 -4.50
C GLN A 74 6.65 15.26 -3.10
N LYS A 75 5.83 15.20 -2.06
CA LYS A 75 6.30 15.16 -0.67
C LYS A 75 7.05 13.87 -0.34
N LEU A 76 6.70 12.76 -1.00
CA LEU A 76 7.46 11.50 -0.90
C LEU A 76 8.84 11.64 -1.53
N LEU A 77 8.92 12.28 -2.73
CA LEU A 77 10.19 12.50 -3.42
C LEU A 77 11.13 13.43 -2.64
N ASP A 78 10.57 14.45 -2.02
CA ASP A 78 11.32 15.46 -1.26
C ASP A 78 11.58 15.01 0.20
N ASP A 79 11.13 13.81 0.58
CA ASP A 79 11.16 13.25 1.94
C ASP A 79 10.55 14.20 3.00
N THR A 80 9.57 14.99 2.59
CA THR A 80 8.87 15.97 3.44
C THR A 80 7.49 15.52 3.91
N LEU A 81 7.07 14.31 3.54
CA LEU A 81 5.79 13.76 3.95
C LEU A 81 5.76 13.51 5.46
N THR A 82 4.79 14.10 6.12
CA THR A 82 4.63 14.01 7.57
C THR A 82 3.50 13.08 7.99
N ALA A 83 3.52 12.61 9.23
CA ALA A 83 2.40 11.88 9.82
C ALA A 83 1.09 12.71 9.79
N ALA A 84 1.19 14.04 9.88
CA ALA A 84 0.03 14.92 9.78
C ALA A 84 -0.61 14.89 8.39
N ASP A 85 0.19 14.78 7.32
CA ASP A 85 -0.32 14.67 5.94
C ASP A 85 -1.17 13.41 5.77
N TRP A 86 -0.71 12.28 6.30
CA TRP A 86 -1.44 11.02 6.26
C TRP A 86 -2.69 11.05 7.13
N ASN A 87 -2.61 11.61 8.32
CA ASN A 87 -3.76 11.79 9.20
C ASN A 87 -4.84 12.68 8.55
N ASN A 88 -4.43 13.75 7.87
CA ASN A 88 -5.36 14.61 7.15
C ASN A 88 -6.02 13.87 5.99
N TYR A 89 -5.25 13.10 5.22
CA TYR A 89 -5.80 12.28 4.15
C TYR A 89 -6.79 11.23 4.71
N CYS A 90 -6.42 10.53 5.77
CA CYS A 90 -7.29 9.57 6.44
C CYS A 90 -8.60 10.20 6.90
N LYS A 91 -8.54 11.39 7.50
CA LYS A 91 -9.74 12.14 7.90
C LYS A 91 -10.62 12.51 6.72
N GLN A 92 -10.04 12.94 5.60
CA GLN A 92 -10.79 13.26 4.38
C GLN A 92 -11.48 12.02 3.80
N GLU A 93 -10.80 10.86 3.78
CA GLU A 93 -11.39 9.62 3.30
C GLU A 93 -12.49 9.09 4.25
N VAL A 94 -12.27 9.16 5.55
CA VAL A 94 -13.28 8.76 6.56
C VAL A 94 -14.52 9.64 6.49
N ASN A 95 -14.36 10.94 6.25
CA ASN A 95 -15.47 11.87 6.12
C ASN A 95 -16.31 11.67 4.83
N LYS A 96 -15.83 10.91 3.86
CA LYS A 96 -16.64 10.54 2.68
C LYS A 96 -17.79 9.57 3.01
N GLY A 97 -17.84 9.06 4.24
CA GLY A 97 -18.89 8.17 4.70
C GLY A 97 -18.81 6.77 4.08
N ILE A 98 -19.96 6.20 3.75
CA ILE A 98 -20.06 4.88 3.14
C ILE A 98 -19.76 4.97 1.65
N ILE A 99 -18.90 4.11 1.17
CA ILE A 99 -18.49 3.99 -0.24
C ILE A 99 -18.94 2.66 -0.80
N LYS A 100 -19.26 2.62 -2.09
CA LYS A 100 -19.53 1.38 -2.81
C LYS A 100 -18.21 0.81 -3.31
N THR A 101 -17.88 -0.41 -2.92
CA THR A 101 -16.72 -1.20 -3.33
C THR A 101 -17.15 -2.28 -4.32
N ASP A 102 -16.19 -3.08 -4.81
CA ASP A 102 -16.51 -4.26 -5.65
C ASP A 102 -17.23 -5.36 -4.85
N HIS A 103 -17.13 -5.35 -3.52
CA HIS A 103 -17.67 -6.36 -2.61
C HIS A 103 -18.90 -5.89 -1.81
N GLY A 104 -19.40 -4.66 -2.04
CA GLY A 104 -20.53 -4.09 -1.33
C GLY A 104 -20.24 -2.70 -0.77
N TYR A 105 -20.94 -2.33 0.29
CA TYR A 105 -20.70 -1.04 0.95
C TYR A 105 -19.67 -1.16 2.05
N ALA A 106 -18.79 -0.18 2.13
CA ALA A 106 -17.73 -0.18 3.13
C ALA A 106 -17.41 1.26 3.59
N ARG A 107 -16.80 1.36 4.77
CA ARG A 107 -16.28 2.62 5.33
C ARG A 107 -14.77 2.52 5.48
N VAL A 108 -14.05 3.51 4.97
CA VAL A 108 -12.61 3.63 5.21
C VAL A 108 -12.36 3.89 6.69
N VAL A 109 -11.46 3.12 7.29
CA VAL A 109 -11.14 3.20 8.73
C VAL A 109 -9.70 3.59 8.98
N TYR A 110 -8.79 3.31 8.03
CA TYR A 110 -7.38 3.62 8.19
C TYR A 110 -6.69 3.77 6.83
N VAL A 111 -5.72 4.67 6.75
CA VAL A 111 -4.84 4.87 5.61
C VAL A 111 -3.41 4.96 6.13
N ASP A 112 -2.49 4.22 5.53
CA ASP A 112 -1.10 4.23 5.95
C ASP A 112 -0.13 4.14 4.76
N VAL A 113 1.12 4.44 5.04
CA VAL A 113 2.24 4.27 4.12
C VAL A 113 3.32 3.40 4.75
N TYR A 114 3.90 2.54 3.93
CA TYR A 114 5.01 1.68 4.32
C TYR A 114 6.15 1.82 3.31
N LYS A 115 7.37 2.05 3.79
CA LYS A 115 8.60 2.13 2.98
C LYS A 115 9.37 0.81 3.09
N VAL A 116 9.71 0.23 1.95
CA VAL A 116 10.47 -1.02 1.88
C VAL A 116 11.54 -0.91 0.78
N PRO A 117 12.79 -1.30 1.03
CA PRO A 117 13.77 -1.43 -0.05
C PRO A 117 13.25 -2.33 -1.18
N VAL A 118 13.40 -1.90 -2.44
CA VAL A 118 12.86 -2.60 -3.63
C VAL A 118 13.20 -4.09 -3.60
N ILE A 119 14.46 -4.42 -3.35
CA ILE A 119 14.91 -5.83 -3.34
C ILE A 119 14.17 -6.66 -2.27
N ARG A 120 13.88 -6.08 -1.11
CA ARG A 120 13.15 -6.76 -0.04
C ARG A 120 11.66 -6.88 -0.38
N TYR A 121 11.08 -5.84 -0.97
CA TYR A 121 9.69 -5.86 -1.41
C TYR A 121 9.43 -6.96 -2.43
N MET A 122 10.27 -7.04 -3.47
CA MET A 122 10.14 -8.05 -4.52
C MET A 122 10.28 -9.49 -4.02
N ASN A 123 11.12 -9.71 -3.01
CA ASN A 123 11.36 -11.02 -2.42
C ASN A 123 10.45 -11.33 -1.22
N GLY A 124 9.55 -10.43 -0.84
CA GLY A 124 8.75 -10.58 0.37
C GLY A 124 9.57 -10.60 1.67
N ASN A 125 10.82 -10.17 1.64
CA ASN A 125 11.71 -10.18 2.82
C ASN A 125 11.72 -8.84 3.55
N TYR A 126 10.61 -8.52 4.22
CA TYR A 126 10.43 -7.33 5.05
C TYR A 126 9.53 -7.63 6.25
N ASP A 127 9.75 -6.87 7.32
CA ASP A 127 9.00 -7.02 8.56
C ASP A 127 7.88 -5.96 8.64
N LEU A 128 6.64 -6.41 8.77
CA LEU A 128 5.46 -5.56 8.96
C LEU A 128 5.14 -5.30 10.44
N SER A 129 5.90 -5.85 11.38
CA SER A 129 5.62 -5.68 12.81
C SER A 129 5.64 -4.21 13.24
N THR A 130 6.40 -3.36 12.54
CA THR A 130 6.43 -1.91 12.76
C THR A 130 5.23 -1.19 12.17
N PHE A 131 4.62 -1.74 11.13
CA PHE A 131 3.46 -1.19 10.43
C PHE A 131 2.21 -1.10 11.32
N LEU A 132 2.00 -2.07 12.20
CA LEU A 132 0.87 -2.12 13.12
C LEU A 132 1.20 -1.62 14.54
N LYS A 133 2.41 -1.11 14.77
CA LYS A 133 2.79 -0.50 16.07
C LYS A 133 2.30 0.94 16.26
N THR A 134 1.56 1.48 15.32
CA THR A 134 0.88 2.77 15.44
C THR A 134 -0.16 2.76 16.57
N SER A 135 -0.86 3.84 16.80
CA SER A 135 -1.78 3.97 17.94
C SER A 135 -2.74 2.78 18.08
N ALA A 136 -3.20 2.48 19.28
CA ALA A 136 -4.14 1.39 19.54
C ALA A 136 -5.44 1.51 18.69
N LYS A 137 -5.86 2.74 18.37
CA LYS A 137 -7.03 3.02 17.53
C LYS A 137 -6.79 2.63 16.06
N ASP A 138 -5.61 2.94 15.53
CA ASP A 138 -5.24 2.63 14.15
C ASP A 138 -5.08 1.12 13.97
N LYS A 139 -4.49 0.47 14.97
CA LYS A 139 -4.39 -0.99 15.05
C LYS A 139 -5.76 -1.67 14.98
N LEU A 140 -6.76 -1.16 15.71
CA LEU A 140 -8.12 -1.67 15.67
C LEU A 140 -8.75 -1.49 14.27
N GLY A 141 -8.49 -0.38 13.58
CA GLY A 141 -8.94 -0.17 12.21
C GLY A 141 -8.40 -1.22 11.25
N VAL A 142 -7.11 -1.55 11.34
CA VAL A 142 -6.51 -2.61 10.50
C VAL A 142 -6.99 -4.00 10.90
N LEU A 143 -7.15 -4.27 12.20
CA LEU A 143 -7.62 -5.59 12.69
C LEU A 143 -9.04 -5.91 12.27
N ASN A 144 -9.92 -4.91 12.26
CA ASN A 144 -11.33 -5.09 11.92
C ASN A 144 -11.63 -4.88 10.42
N ALA A 145 -10.62 -4.57 9.61
CA ALA A 145 -10.83 -4.35 8.19
C ALA A 145 -11.21 -5.65 7.47
N ASP A 146 -12.16 -5.52 6.54
CA ASP A 146 -12.57 -6.59 5.63
C ASP A 146 -11.94 -6.41 4.25
N TYR A 147 -11.68 -5.15 3.86
CA TYR A 147 -11.16 -4.80 2.55
C TYR A 147 -9.93 -3.91 2.64
N VAL A 148 -9.06 -4.02 1.64
CA VAL A 148 -7.88 -3.16 1.50
C VAL A 148 -7.68 -2.76 0.05
N GLY A 149 -7.29 -1.51 -0.16
CA GLY A 149 -6.69 -1.02 -1.38
C GLY A 149 -5.19 -0.82 -1.19
N ILE A 150 -4.41 -1.15 -2.21
CA ILE A 150 -2.96 -1.06 -2.17
C ILE A 150 -2.48 -0.36 -3.43
N ALA A 151 -1.67 0.68 -3.26
CA ALA A 151 -0.94 1.32 -4.35
C ALA A 151 0.54 1.41 -4.00
N THR A 152 1.39 1.33 -5.01
CA THR A 152 2.84 1.35 -4.84
C THR A 152 3.49 2.32 -5.80
N THR A 153 4.59 2.93 -5.37
CA THR A 153 5.51 3.66 -6.24
C THR A 153 6.94 3.40 -5.80
N ILE A 154 7.89 3.66 -6.69
CA ILE A 154 9.31 3.47 -6.42
C ILE A 154 10.00 4.84 -6.46
N SER A 155 10.76 5.15 -5.43
CA SER A 155 11.63 6.31 -5.34
C SER A 155 12.92 5.91 -4.63
N ASP A 156 14.06 6.31 -5.16
CA ASP A 156 15.38 6.12 -4.55
C ASP A 156 15.69 4.70 -4.02
N LEU A 157 15.32 3.67 -4.80
CA LEU A 157 15.46 2.25 -4.45
C LEU A 157 14.55 1.77 -3.30
N GLU A 158 13.59 2.56 -2.90
CA GLU A 158 12.52 2.19 -1.96
C GLU A 158 11.17 2.06 -2.69
N VAL A 159 10.37 1.10 -2.25
CA VAL A 159 8.95 0.98 -2.60
C VAL A 159 8.16 1.66 -1.49
N HIS A 160 7.37 2.66 -1.87
CA HIS A 160 6.37 3.25 -0.99
C HIS A 160 5.05 2.55 -1.23
N VAL A 161 4.51 1.90 -0.22
CA VAL A 161 3.24 1.18 -0.28
C VAL A 161 2.19 1.99 0.47
N VAL A 162 1.18 2.45 -0.22
CA VAL A 162 0.01 3.12 0.40
C VAL A 162 -1.10 2.10 0.52
N THR A 163 -1.70 2.02 1.70
CA THR A 163 -2.81 1.12 2.01
C THR A 163 -4.02 1.91 2.50
N VAL A 164 -5.20 1.52 2.02
CA VAL A 164 -6.49 2.05 2.47
C VAL A 164 -7.31 0.89 2.99
N PHE A 165 -7.55 0.86 4.30
CA PHE A 165 -8.32 -0.18 4.97
C PHE A 165 -9.78 0.25 5.15
N ALA A 166 -10.71 -0.67 4.90
CA ALA A 166 -12.12 -0.42 5.05
C ALA A 166 -12.85 -1.61 5.71
N VAL A 167 -13.92 -1.30 6.43
CA VAL A 167 -14.83 -2.25 7.07
C VAL A 167 -16.12 -2.32 6.29
N ALA A 168 -16.65 -3.50 6.08
CA ALA A 168 -17.97 -3.72 5.49
C ALA A 168 -19.07 -3.03 6.32
N CYS A 169 -20.12 -2.53 5.65
CA CYS A 169 -21.27 -1.87 6.27
C CYS A 169 -22.52 -2.72 6.13
#